data_9b08f383b59de2e4af94fd78998dae3a
#
_entry.id   9b08f383b59de2e4af94fd78998dae3a
#
_cell.length_a   1.000
_cell.length_b   1.000
_cell.length_c   1.000
_cell.angle_alpha   90.00
_cell.angle_beta   90.00
_cell.angle_gamma   90.00
#
_symmetry.space_group_name_H-M   'P 1'
#
loop_
_entity.id
_entity.type
_entity.pdbx_description
1 polymer ?
#
loop_
_entity_poly.entity_id
_entity_poly.type
_entity_poly.pdbx_seq_one_letter_code
_entity_poly.pdbx_strand_id
1 'polypeptide(L)'
;HINSVAFGDDGIGMDGDVLHHCLQLGYSSRYGSRKGIGRFGVGMTKGAISQCQKIEVYSKEEKSSNWLYTYFDIEEIGEKKEAAIGEPIKKDIPSEYQDLVSGNSGTLVIWSKIDRQDKSASEIIEESKIWIGRTFRKFIFDSRNFFIDGQPINAIDPLYMNPEFTDFPNDPKGTDWGEDSFEWEIDDPEI
;
A
#
# COMPACT_ATOMS: atom_id res chain seq x y z
N HIS A 1 20.50 -2.29 8.88
CA HIS A 1 19.63 -3.41 8.47
C HIS A 1 18.21 -3.11 8.90
N ILE A 2 17.24 -3.30 8.00
CA ILE A 2 15.82 -3.14 8.30
C ILE A 2 15.31 -4.47 8.84
N ASN A 3 14.78 -4.46 10.06
CA ASN A 3 14.25 -5.67 10.69
C ASN A 3 12.76 -5.88 10.35
N SER A 4 12.02 -4.79 10.20
CA SER A 4 10.59 -4.82 9.86
C SER A 4 10.18 -3.56 9.10
N VAL A 5 9.08 -3.67 8.36
CA VAL A 5 8.38 -2.54 7.73
C VAL A 5 6.91 -2.67 8.11
N ALA A 6 6.30 -1.56 8.54
CA ALA A 6 4.91 -1.55 8.95
C ALA A 6 4.11 -0.53 8.13
N PHE A 7 2.88 -0.91 7.79
CA PHE A 7 1.93 -0.09 7.03
C PHE A 7 0.63 -0.01 7.83
N GLY A 8 0.27 1.19 8.25
CA GLY A 8 -0.99 1.45 8.95
C GLY A 8 -1.95 2.26 8.10
N ASP A 9 -3.24 1.98 8.23
CA ASP A 9 -4.32 2.80 7.66
C ASP A 9 -5.44 3.01 8.69
N ASP A 10 -6.17 4.10 8.54
CA ASP A 10 -7.35 4.49 9.30
C ASP A 10 -8.66 4.18 8.56
N GLY A 11 -8.63 3.18 7.69
CA GLY A 11 -9.76 2.74 6.89
C GLY A 11 -10.84 2.04 7.72
N ILE A 12 -11.80 1.45 7.02
CA ILE A 12 -12.96 0.77 7.66
C ILE A 12 -12.59 -0.53 8.38
N GLY A 13 -11.37 -1.03 8.18
CA GLY A 13 -10.96 -2.34 8.67
C GLY A 13 -11.55 -3.51 7.89
N MET A 14 -11.29 -4.72 8.39
CA MET A 14 -11.79 -5.98 7.85
C MET A 14 -12.50 -6.76 8.95
N ASP A 15 -13.62 -7.40 8.61
CA ASP A 15 -14.25 -8.41 9.45
C ASP A 15 -13.42 -9.69 9.50
N GLY A 16 -13.82 -10.65 10.33
CA GLY A 16 -13.07 -11.89 10.51
C GLY A 16 -12.97 -12.74 9.24
N ASP A 17 -14.01 -12.76 8.40
CA ASP A 17 -14.03 -13.55 7.16
C ASP A 17 -13.10 -12.93 6.10
N VAL A 18 -13.19 -11.64 5.89
CA VAL A 18 -12.29 -10.91 4.98
C VAL A 18 -10.84 -11.01 5.46
N LEU A 19 -10.58 -10.88 6.76
CA LEU A 19 -9.25 -10.99 7.34
C LEU A 19 -8.66 -12.39 7.18
N HIS A 20 -9.46 -13.45 7.37
CA HIS A 20 -9.03 -14.83 7.18
C HIS A 20 -8.50 -15.08 5.76
N HIS A 21 -9.14 -14.48 4.77
CA HIS A 21 -8.81 -14.69 3.37
C HIS A 21 -7.86 -13.61 2.79
N CYS A 22 -7.56 -12.53 3.53
CA CYS A 22 -6.82 -11.38 2.98
C CYS A 22 -5.40 -11.72 2.50
N LEU A 23 -4.80 -12.77 3.05
CA LEU A 23 -3.48 -13.27 2.65
C LEU A 23 -3.54 -14.37 1.58
N GLN A 24 -4.74 -14.83 1.22
CA GLN A 24 -4.93 -15.81 0.15
C GLN A 24 -4.74 -15.15 -1.21
N LEU A 25 -3.91 -15.75 -2.06
CA LEU A 25 -3.69 -15.26 -3.41
C LEU A 25 -4.96 -15.31 -4.25
N GLY A 26 -5.31 -14.19 -4.85
CA GLY A 26 -6.49 -14.07 -5.71
C GLY A 26 -7.80 -13.80 -4.96
N TYR A 27 -7.81 -13.77 -3.64
CA TYR A 27 -8.98 -13.33 -2.89
C TYR A 27 -9.09 -11.82 -2.91
N SER A 28 -10.24 -11.31 -3.30
CA SER A 28 -10.54 -9.87 -3.26
C SER A 28 -12.04 -9.63 -3.08
N SER A 29 -12.39 -8.95 -2.01
CA SER A 29 -13.75 -8.44 -1.79
C SER A 29 -14.17 -7.35 -2.81
N ARG A 30 -13.21 -6.86 -3.62
CA ARG A 30 -13.40 -5.77 -4.60
C ARG A 30 -13.26 -6.23 -6.04
N TYR A 31 -13.28 -7.52 -6.32
CA TYR A 31 -13.02 -8.08 -7.66
C TYR A 31 -13.92 -7.48 -8.75
N GLY A 32 -15.20 -7.29 -8.47
CA GLY A 32 -16.16 -6.66 -9.38
C GLY A 32 -16.16 -5.13 -9.39
N SER A 33 -15.44 -4.49 -8.48
CA SER A 33 -15.40 -3.03 -8.39
C SER A 33 -14.41 -2.45 -9.41
N ARG A 34 -14.85 -1.41 -10.14
CA ARG A 34 -13.96 -0.61 -10.99
C ARG A 34 -13.36 0.59 -10.28
N LYS A 35 -13.69 0.79 -8.99
CA LYS A 35 -13.18 1.88 -8.15
C LYS A 35 -12.03 1.36 -7.28
N GLY A 36 -10.94 2.12 -7.21
CA GLY A 36 -9.78 1.82 -6.38
C GLY A 36 -8.72 0.95 -7.08
N ILE A 37 -7.58 0.75 -6.39
CA ILE A 37 -6.37 0.13 -6.96
C ILE A 37 -6.33 -1.39 -6.69
N GLY A 38 -6.73 -1.84 -5.50
CA GLY A 38 -6.64 -3.24 -5.07
C GLY A 38 -7.80 -4.10 -5.59
N ARG A 39 -7.66 -4.71 -6.77
CA ARG A 39 -8.73 -5.47 -7.43
C ARG A 39 -8.54 -6.98 -7.44
N PHE A 40 -7.30 -7.45 -7.53
CA PHE A 40 -7.02 -8.84 -7.86
C PHE A 40 -6.58 -9.70 -6.67
N GLY A 41 -6.45 -9.10 -5.47
CA GLY A 41 -6.07 -9.83 -4.26
C GLY A 41 -4.69 -10.48 -4.30
N VAL A 42 -3.74 -9.89 -5.04
CA VAL A 42 -2.39 -10.46 -5.17
C VAL A 42 -1.29 -9.52 -4.68
N GLY A 43 -1.58 -8.22 -4.58
CA GLY A 43 -0.56 -7.19 -4.32
C GLY A 43 0.08 -7.33 -2.95
N MET A 44 -0.72 -7.44 -1.90
CA MET A 44 -0.23 -7.52 -0.52
C MET A 44 0.65 -8.76 -0.31
N THR A 45 0.15 -9.94 -0.62
CA THR A 45 0.86 -11.20 -0.38
C THR A 45 2.08 -11.35 -1.25
N LYS A 46 1.99 -11.07 -2.57
CA LYS A 46 3.16 -11.14 -3.47
C LYS A 46 4.21 -10.08 -3.14
N GLY A 47 3.78 -8.86 -2.79
CA GLY A 47 4.67 -7.80 -2.35
C GLY A 47 5.44 -8.22 -1.10
N ALA A 48 4.75 -8.75 -0.10
CA ALA A 48 5.38 -9.21 1.13
C ALA A 48 6.38 -10.35 0.88
N ILE A 49 5.98 -11.43 0.23
CA ILE A 49 6.83 -12.60 -0.03
C ILE A 49 8.07 -12.25 -0.86
N SER A 50 8.01 -11.19 -1.68
CA SER A 50 9.16 -10.73 -2.44
C SER A 50 10.23 -10.03 -1.60
N GLN A 51 9.93 -9.66 -0.35
CA GLN A 51 10.81 -8.87 0.52
C GLN A 51 11.04 -9.48 1.89
N CYS A 52 10.11 -10.30 2.38
CA CYS A 52 10.15 -10.85 3.74
C CYS A 52 9.60 -12.27 3.80
N GLN A 53 9.89 -12.95 4.91
CA GLN A 53 9.41 -14.31 5.15
C GLN A 53 8.15 -14.35 6.02
N LYS A 54 7.82 -13.25 6.72
CA LYS A 54 6.65 -13.19 7.58
C LYS A 54 5.84 -11.92 7.34
N ILE A 55 4.53 -12.09 7.15
CA ILE A 55 3.55 -11.01 7.11
C ILE A 55 2.53 -11.21 8.23
N GLU A 56 2.26 -10.15 8.97
CA GLU A 56 1.27 -10.10 10.05
C GLU A 56 0.24 -9.02 9.71
N VAL A 57 -1.03 -9.33 9.92
CA VAL A 57 -2.13 -8.40 9.64
C VAL A 57 -3.01 -8.28 10.87
N TYR A 58 -3.17 -7.07 11.34
CA TYR A 58 -4.12 -6.68 12.38
C TYR A 58 -5.20 -5.82 11.74
N SER A 59 -6.47 -6.11 12.01
CA SER A 59 -7.55 -5.27 11.50
C SER A 59 -8.68 -5.15 12.50
N LYS A 60 -9.35 -4.00 12.47
CA LYS A 60 -10.46 -3.69 13.35
C LYS A 60 -11.48 -2.84 12.61
N GLU A 61 -12.73 -3.28 12.62
CA GLU A 61 -13.86 -2.47 12.15
C GLU A 61 -14.30 -1.45 13.22
N GLU A 62 -14.90 -0.35 12.81
CA GLU A 62 -15.35 0.73 13.71
C GLU A 62 -16.27 0.25 14.82
N LYS A 63 -17.13 -0.73 14.54
CA LYS A 63 -18.07 -1.29 15.52
C LYS A 63 -17.49 -2.39 16.39
N SER A 64 -16.27 -2.83 16.11
CA SER A 64 -15.59 -3.87 16.88
C SER A 64 -14.85 -3.28 18.08
N SER A 65 -14.92 -3.97 19.22
CA SER A 65 -14.11 -3.62 20.40
C SER A 65 -12.71 -4.21 20.37
N ASN A 66 -12.43 -5.19 19.48
CA ASN A 66 -11.18 -5.92 19.48
C ASN A 66 -10.50 -5.85 18.13
N TRP A 67 -9.18 -5.84 18.16
CA TRP A 67 -8.37 -6.13 17.00
C TRP A 67 -8.39 -7.62 16.72
N LEU A 68 -8.48 -7.98 15.43
CA LEU A 68 -8.32 -9.34 14.94
C LEU A 68 -6.95 -9.44 14.24
N TYR A 69 -6.36 -10.60 14.29
CA TYR A 69 -5.01 -10.87 13.81
C TYR A 69 -4.96 -12.16 13.00
N THR A 70 -4.26 -12.11 11.90
CA THR A 70 -3.83 -13.27 11.11
C THR A 70 -2.39 -13.08 10.65
N TYR A 71 -1.73 -14.13 10.24
CA TYR A 71 -0.36 -14.07 9.75
C TYR A 71 -0.04 -15.21 8.78
N PHE A 72 1.07 -15.03 8.10
CA PHE A 72 1.68 -16.00 7.22
C PHE A 72 3.20 -15.99 7.48
N ASP A 73 3.78 -17.15 7.72
CA ASP A 73 5.21 -17.34 7.93
C ASP A 73 5.71 -18.49 7.07
N ILE A 74 6.62 -18.20 6.13
CA ILE A 74 7.12 -19.18 5.15
C ILE A 74 7.85 -20.33 5.83
N GLU A 75 8.62 -20.06 6.89
CA GLU A 75 9.36 -21.10 7.61
C GLU A 75 8.39 -22.05 8.33
N GLU A 76 7.38 -21.52 9.04
CA GLU A 76 6.39 -22.34 9.73
C GLU A 76 5.62 -23.23 8.77
N ILE A 77 5.24 -22.71 7.59
CA ILE A 77 4.54 -23.48 6.57
C ILE A 77 5.43 -24.61 6.04
N GLY A 78 6.70 -24.33 5.78
CA GLY A 78 7.68 -25.32 5.34
C GLY A 78 7.87 -26.46 6.34
N GLU A 79 7.90 -26.14 7.64
CA GLU A 79 8.06 -27.14 8.72
C GLU A 79 6.80 -27.99 8.93
N LYS A 80 5.63 -27.34 8.98
CA LYS A 80 4.35 -28.01 9.26
C LYS A 80 3.79 -28.77 8.05
N LYS A 81 4.31 -28.51 6.84
CA LYS A 81 3.74 -29.01 5.56
C LYS A 81 2.25 -28.68 5.38
N GLU A 82 1.75 -27.72 6.09
CA GLU A 82 0.38 -27.23 6.02
C GLU A 82 0.40 -25.81 5.47
N ALA A 83 -0.21 -25.62 4.31
CA ALA A 83 -0.31 -24.31 3.65
C ALA A 83 -1.61 -23.57 4.03
N ALA A 84 -2.17 -23.81 5.19
CA ALA A 84 -3.41 -23.20 5.62
C ALA A 84 -3.13 -22.01 6.53
N ILE A 85 -3.75 -20.86 6.21
CA ILE A 85 -3.80 -19.69 7.08
C ILE A 85 -4.80 -19.99 8.18
N GLY A 86 -4.38 -19.84 9.45
CA GLY A 86 -5.25 -20.08 10.60
C GLY A 86 -6.40 -19.07 10.70
N GLU A 87 -7.47 -19.45 11.39
CA GLU A 87 -8.56 -18.54 11.71
C GLU A 87 -8.05 -17.31 12.46
N PRO A 88 -8.59 -16.11 12.17
CA PRO A 88 -8.21 -14.90 12.86
C PRO A 88 -8.47 -14.98 14.37
N ILE A 89 -7.51 -14.53 15.15
CA ILE A 89 -7.60 -14.49 16.60
C ILE A 89 -7.65 -13.05 17.12
N LYS A 90 -8.19 -12.85 18.32
CA LYS A 90 -8.09 -11.56 19.00
C LYS A 90 -6.68 -11.34 19.50
N LYS A 91 -6.05 -10.23 19.08
CA LYS A 91 -4.70 -9.86 19.48
C LYS A 91 -4.54 -8.36 19.34
N ASP A 92 -4.08 -7.71 20.38
CA ASP A 92 -3.82 -6.27 20.35
C ASP A 92 -2.59 -5.94 19.49
N ILE A 93 -2.59 -4.74 18.93
CA ILE A 93 -1.48 -4.20 18.16
C ILE A 93 -0.27 -4.02 19.08
N PRO A 94 0.95 -4.42 18.67
CA PRO A 94 2.17 -4.14 19.44
C PRO A 94 2.34 -2.64 19.69
N SER A 95 2.82 -2.30 20.89
CA SER A 95 2.89 -0.90 21.35
C SER A 95 3.70 0.01 20.44
N GLU A 96 4.74 -0.52 19.80
CA GLU A 96 5.60 0.22 18.88
C GLU A 96 4.92 0.66 17.58
N TYR A 97 3.76 0.07 17.25
CA TYR A 97 3.02 0.38 16.01
C TYR A 97 1.68 1.09 16.26
N GLN A 98 1.35 1.39 17.50
CA GLN A 98 0.04 2.01 17.83
C GLN A 98 -0.18 3.36 17.16
N ASP A 99 0.89 4.13 16.98
CA ASP A 99 0.82 5.45 16.34
C ASP A 99 0.54 5.39 14.82
N LEU A 100 0.70 4.21 14.21
CA LEU A 100 0.38 4.01 12.80
C LEU A 100 -1.11 3.83 12.52
N VAL A 101 -1.93 3.64 13.57
CA VAL A 101 -3.36 3.36 13.45
C VAL A 101 -4.10 4.23 14.48
N SER A 102 -4.30 5.48 14.15
CA SER A 102 -4.83 6.49 15.06
C SER A 102 -6.36 6.49 15.22
N GLY A 103 -7.07 5.66 14.44
CA GLY A 103 -8.54 5.63 14.40
C GLY A 103 -9.19 4.58 15.28
N ASN A 104 -10.52 4.62 15.32
CA ASN A 104 -11.33 3.56 15.95
C ASN A 104 -11.40 2.28 15.10
N SER A 105 -11.00 2.36 13.83
CA SER A 105 -10.93 1.28 12.85
C SER A 105 -9.68 1.43 12.00
N GLY A 106 -9.32 0.40 11.28
CA GLY A 106 -8.17 0.42 10.38
C GLY A 106 -7.49 -0.92 10.24
N THR A 107 -6.36 -0.90 9.54
CA THR A 107 -5.53 -2.08 9.32
C THR A 107 -4.06 -1.76 9.55
N LEU A 108 -3.35 -2.66 10.20
CA LEU A 108 -1.90 -2.66 10.32
C LEU A 108 -1.33 -3.92 9.69
N VAL A 109 -0.43 -3.74 8.75
CA VAL A 109 0.33 -4.83 8.11
C VAL A 109 1.78 -4.70 8.51
N ILE A 110 2.38 -5.77 9.01
CA ILE A 110 3.79 -5.81 9.41
C ILE A 110 4.51 -6.86 8.58
N TRP A 111 5.57 -6.46 7.89
CA TRP A 111 6.53 -7.34 7.25
C TRP A 111 7.71 -7.51 8.20
N SER A 112 8.01 -8.73 8.56
CA SER A 112 9.15 -9.07 9.41
C SER A 112 9.97 -10.22 8.81
N LYS A 113 11.14 -10.49 9.37
CA LYS A 113 12.13 -11.39 8.77
C LYS A 113 12.46 -10.94 7.33
N ILE A 114 12.83 -9.66 7.18
CA ILE A 114 13.23 -9.09 5.88
C ILE A 114 14.49 -9.82 5.41
N ASP A 115 14.44 -10.45 4.24
CA ASP A 115 15.52 -11.28 3.69
C ASP A 115 16.05 -10.76 2.35
N ARG A 116 15.42 -9.75 1.77
CA ARG A 116 15.82 -9.13 0.50
C ARG A 116 15.94 -7.62 0.65
N GLN A 117 17.08 -7.21 1.19
CA GLN A 117 17.40 -5.80 1.35
C GLN A 117 18.69 -5.48 0.60
N ASP A 118 18.55 -4.75 -0.50
CA ASP A 118 19.65 -4.27 -1.35
C ASP A 118 19.95 -2.78 -1.16
N LYS A 119 19.10 -2.05 -0.43
CA LYS A 119 19.20 -0.61 -0.18
C LYS A 119 19.14 -0.31 1.32
N SER A 120 19.70 0.84 1.70
CA SER A 120 19.57 1.36 3.06
C SER A 120 18.13 1.86 3.33
N ALA A 121 17.76 1.98 4.61
CA ALA A 121 16.45 2.51 5.00
C ALA A 121 16.20 3.93 4.45
N SER A 122 17.23 4.79 4.47
CA SER A 122 17.12 6.16 3.95
C SER A 122 16.87 6.19 2.44
N GLU A 123 17.53 5.34 1.67
CA GLU A 123 17.29 5.25 0.22
C GLU A 123 15.87 4.77 -0.08
N ILE A 124 15.39 3.75 0.64
CA ILE A 124 14.03 3.24 0.48
C ILE A 124 13.00 4.32 0.83
N ILE A 125 13.21 5.07 1.91
CA ILE A 125 12.32 6.15 2.33
C ILE A 125 12.24 7.24 1.24
N GLU A 126 13.36 7.73 0.75
CA GLU A 126 13.40 8.79 -0.26
C GLU A 126 12.77 8.35 -1.59
N GLU A 127 13.11 7.16 -2.08
CA GLU A 127 12.48 6.61 -3.29
C GLU A 127 10.97 6.40 -3.11
N SER A 128 10.56 5.91 -1.93
CA SER A 128 9.14 5.67 -1.64
C SER A 128 8.34 6.97 -1.56
N LYS A 129 8.90 8.06 -1.02
CA LYS A 129 8.25 9.37 -1.02
C LYS A 129 7.92 9.82 -2.44
N ILE A 130 8.89 9.73 -3.35
CA ILE A 130 8.70 10.11 -4.75
C ILE A 130 7.66 9.21 -5.42
N TRP A 131 7.77 7.92 -5.23
CA TRP A 131 6.87 6.93 -5.82
C TRP A 131 5.43 7.08 -5.36
N ILE A 132 5.23 7.24 -4.05
CA ILE A 132 3.92 7.44 -3.45
C ILE A 132 3.33 8.78 -3.90
N GLY A 133 4.12 9.85 -3.86
CA GLY A 133 3.69 11.18 -4.29
C GLY A 133 3.20 11.21 -5.74
N ARG A 134 3.86 10.51 -6.65
CA ARG A 134 3.45 10.38 -8.05
C ARG A 134 2.25 9.46 -8.25
N THR A 135 2.31 8.27 -7.67
CA THR A 135 1.32 7.22 -7.89
C THR A 135 -0.03 7.57 -7.26
N PHE A 136 0.01 8.08 -6.03
CA PHE A 136 -1.19 8.39 -5.26
C PHE A 136 -1.57 9.87 -5.27
N ARG A 137 -0.98 10.68 -6.16
CA ARG A 137 -1.25 12.12 -6.24
C ARG A 137 -2.73 12.50 -6.25
N LYS A 138 -3.57 11.74 -6.98
CA LYS A 138 -5.01 12.01 -7.04
C LYS A 138 -5.69 11.83 -5.68
N PHE A 139 -5.27 10.83 -4.91
CA PHE A 139 -5.79 10.60 -3.56
C PHE A 139 -5.31 11.70 -2.60
N ILE A 140 -4.08 12.20 -2.77
CA ILE A 140 -3.56 13.31 -1.97
C ILE A 140 -4.32 14.60 -2.32
N PHE A 141 -4.61 14.85 -3.59
CA PHE A 141 -5.48 15.96 -4.01
C PHE A 141 -6.90 15.85 -3.43
N ASP A 142 -7.41 14.61 -3.29
CA ASP A 142 -8.70 14.33 -2.65
C ASP A 142 -8.61 14.34 -1.11
N SER A 143 -7.59 15.01 -0.53
CA SER A 143 -7.39 15.22 0.91
C SER A 143 -7.11 13.94 1.71
N ARG A 144 -6.55 12.90 1.09
CA ARG A 144 -5.99 11.76 1.81
C ARG A 144 -4.54 12.04 2.19
N ASN A 145 -4.20 11.76 3.43
CA ASN A 145 -2.85 11.98 3.95
C ASN A 145 -2.04 10.68 3.88
N PHE A 146 -0.82 10.80 3.40
CA PHE A 146 0.17 9.72 3.40
C PHE A 146 1.38 10.18 4.20
N PHE A 147 1.92 9.29 5.02
CA PHE A 147 3.11 9.54 5.82
C PHE A 147 4.11 8.43 5.62
N ILE A 148 5.38 8.74 5.68
CA ILE A 148 6.46 7.78 5.78
C ILE A 148 7.40 8.24 6.90
N ASP A 149 7.66 7.36 7.83
CA ASP A 149 8.48 7.66 9.01
C ASP A 149 8.01 8.95 9.75
N GLY A 150 6.68 9.11 9.90
CA GLY A 150 6.04 10.25 10.52
C GLY A 150 6.04 11.55 9.69
N GLN A 151 6.64 11.55 8.49
CA GLN A 151 6.70 12.73 7.62
C GLN A 151 5.62 12.67 6.53
N PRO A 152 4.89 13.77 6.29
CA PRO A 152 3.87 13.81 5.25
C PRO A 152 4.49 13.68 3.86
N ILE A 153 3.75 13.02 2.97
CA ILE A 153 4.12 12.89 1.57
C ILE A 153 3.28 13.86 0.75
N ASN A 154 3.93 14.71 0.00
CA ASN A 154 3.29 15.62 -0.92
C ASN A 154 2.98 14.94 -2.26
N ALA A 155 1.91 15.37 -2.91
CA ALA A 155 1.64 14.96 -4.27
C ALA A 155 2.71 15.49 -5.22
N ILE A 156 3.08 14.69 -6.20
CA ILE A 156 3.99 15.09 -7.27
C ILE A 156 3.23 14.99 -8.59
N ASP A 157 3.06 16.12 -9.27
CA ASP A 157 2.40 16.17 -10.56
C ASP A 157 3.42 16.06 -11.71
N PRO A 158 3.53 14.89 -12.36
CA PRO A 158 4.48 14.68 -13.44
C PRO A 158 4.16 15.48 -14.72
N LEU A 159 2.96 16.05 -14.80
CA LEU A 159 2.54 16.89 -15.94
C LEU A 159 2.77 18.37 -15.71
N TYR A 160 3.25 18.76 -14.52
CA TYR A 160 3.51 20.16 -14.16
C TYR A 160 2.28 21.08 -14.31
N MET A 161 1.08 20.51 -14.27
CA MET A 161 -0.18 21.27 -14.36
C MET A 161 -0.46 22.04 -13.07
N ASN A 162 -0.01 21.50 -11.94
CA ASN A 162 -0.14 22.13 -10.63
C ASN A 162 1.23 22.44 -10.04
N PRO A 163 1.64 23.74 -10.01
CA PRO A 163 2.99 24.15 -9.58
C PRO A 163 3.23 23.95 -8.07
N GLU A 164 2.19 23.77 -7.27
CA GLU A 164 2.33 23.50 -5.84
C GLU A 164 2.81 22.06 -5.56
N PHE A 165 2.71 21.17 -6.57
CA PHE A 165 2.95 19.75 -6.45
C PHE A 165 3.99 19.23 -7.46
N THR A 166 5.09 19.96 -7.59
CA THR A 166 6.22 19.57 -8.43
C THR A 166 7.50 19.47 -7.62
N ASP A 167 8.37 18.52 -7.97
CA ASP A 167 9.73 18.41 -7.42
C ASP A 167 10.64 19.57 -7.89
N PHE A 168 10.23 20.29 -8.93
CA PHE A 168 11.01 21.34 -9.57
C PHE A 168 10.20 22.64 -9.61
N PRO A 169 10.12 23.37 -8.48
CA PRO A 169 9.27 24.56 -8.36
C PRO A 169 9.65 25.72 -9.31
N ASN A 170 10.85 25.70 -9.87
CA ASN A 170 11.33 26.70 -10.81
C ASN A 170 11.09 26.34 -12.28
N ASP A 171 10.59 25.14 -12.55
CA ASP A 171 10.27 24.73 -13.90
C ASP A 171 8.99 25.43 -14.40
N PRO A 172 8.89 25.72 -15.71
CA PRO A 172 7.69 26.32 -16.27
C PRO A 172 6.50 25.37 -16.07
N LYS A 173 5.34 25.97 -15.78
CA LYS A 173 4.08 25.22 -15.73
C LYS A 173 3.81 24.51 -17.03
N GLY A 174 3.28 23.30 -16.94
CA GLY A 174 2.58 22.66 -18.06
C GLY A 174 1.36 23.49 -18.44
N THR A 175 1.05 23.51 -19.70
CA THR A 175 -0.15 24.15 -20.23
C THR A 175 -1.18 23.06 -20.52
N ASP A 176 -2.39 23.22 -19.97
CA ASP A 176 -3.50 22.37 -20.37
C ASP A 176 -3.85 22.69 -21.82
N TRP A 177 -3.82 21.66 -22.65
CA TRP A 177 -4.12 21.81 -24.06
C TRP A 177 -5.62 21.88 -24.35
N GLY A 178 -6.47 21.59 -23.37
CA GLY A 178 -7.92 21.52 -23.52
C GLY A 178 -8.42 20.11 -23.82
N GLU A 179 -9.68 20.04 -24.25
CA GLU A 179 -10.37 18.78 -24.56
C GLU A 179 -10.21 18.34 -26.03
N ASP A 180 -9.56 19.16 -26.85
CA ASP A 180 -9.40 18.89 -28.28
C ASP A 180 -8.38 17.75 -28.47
N SER A 181 -8.75 16.76 -29.26
CA SER A 181 -7.83 15.72 -29.71
C SER A 181 -6.95 16.24 -30.84
N PHE A 182 -5.68 15.80 -30.82
CA PHE A 182 -4.81 16.01 -31.97
C PHE A 182 -4.97 14.83 -32.92
N GLU A 183 -5.16 15.14 -34.18
CA GLU A 183 -5.06 14.19 -35.27
C GLU A 183 -3.89 14.61 -36.16
N TRP A 184 -2.97 13.71 -36.42
CA TRP A 184 -1.97 13.88 -37.46
C TRP A 184 -1.85 12.60 -38.27
N GLU A 185 -1.70 12.82 -39.57
CA GLU A 185 -1.45 11.72 -40.50
C GLU A 185 -0.03 11.22 -40.33
N ILE A 186 0.13 9.93 -40.19
CA ILE A 186 1.44 9.27 -40.20
C ILE A 186 1.68 8.90 -41.66
N ASP A 187 2.57 9.64 -42.30
CA ASP A 187 3.05 9.34 -43.63
C ASP A 187 4.08 8.21 -43.55
N ASP A 188 3.62 6.99 -43.25
CA ASP A 188 4.44 5.79 -43.27
C ASP A 188 3.94 4.87 -44.39
N PRO A 189 4.69 4.73 -45.49
CA PRO A 189 4.29 3.89 -46.63
C PRO A 189 4.34 2.38 -46.33
N GLU A 190 4.80 1.97 -45.11
CA GLU A 190 4.91 0.57 -44.69
C GLU A 190 3.83 0.14 -43.67
N ILE A 191 2.86 1.01 -43.30
CA ILE A 191 1.73 0.65 -42.44
C ILE A 191 0.43 0.53 -43.23
#